data_295708ac890f9ac4653a520d43c3fe99
#
_entry.id   295708ac890f9ac4653a520d43c3fe99
#
_cell.length_a   1.000
_cell.length_b   1.000
_cell.length_c   1.000
_cell.angle_alpha   90.00
_cell.angle_beta   90.00
_cell.angle_gamma   90.00
#
_symmetry.space_group_name_H-M   'P 1'
#
loop_
_entity.id
_entity.type
_entity.pdbx_description
1 polymer ?
#
loop_
_entity_poly.entity_id
_entity_poly.type
_entity_poly.pdbx_seq_one_letter_code
_entity_poly.pdbx_strand_id
1 'polypeptide(L)'
;GYDEVNINLGCPSKKVQKNSFGASLMKEPDLVAECISEMKNSCTIPVTAKTRIGFDEVEEFDYLNMFVNKIKNAGCKTIILHARKAILKGLTPKQNLNIPKLNYQMVYEIKKSNPELEILINGGITTIEQITNHLKYCDGVMIGRAIYQNPYFLSEIEKNIFKNFDILSREHVV
;
A
#
# COMPACT_ATOMS: atom_id res chain seq x y z
N GLY A 1 -16.28 16.83 -1.72
CA GLY A 1 -16.27 15.37 -1.89
C GLY A 1 -14.87 14.82 -1.71
N TYR A 2 -14.75 13.52 -1.81
CA TYR A 2 -13.47 12.81 -1.81
C TYR A 2 -13.23 12.25 -3.21
N ASP A 3 -11.96 12.12 -3.61
CA ASP A 3 -11.57 11.62 -4.92
C ASP A 3 -11.50 10.08 -4.96
N GLU A 4 -11.27 9.45 -3.79
CA GLU A 4 -11.29 7.99 -3.61
C GLU A 4 -11.70 7.60 -2.19
N VAL A 5 -12.07 6.34 -2.00
CA VAL A 5 -12.21 5.69 -0.69
C VAL A 5 -11.34 4.45 -0.64
N ASN A 6 -10.54 4.31 0.45
CA ASN A 6 -9.59 3.23 0.59
C ASN A 6 -9.93 2.30 1.74
N ILE A 7 -9.98 0.98 1.47
CA ILE A 7 -10.14 -0.03 2.52
C ILE A 7 -8.78 -0.39 3.14
N ASN A 8 -8.69 -0.30 4.46
CA ASN A 8 -7.47 -0.63 5.21
C ASN A 8 -7.41 -2.14 5.54
N LEU A 9 -6.55 -2.84 4.84
CA LEU A 9 -6.27 -4.28 5.01
C LEU A 9 -4.85 -4.54 5.52
N GLY A 10 -4.15 -3.51 6.03
CA GLY A 10 -2.73 -3.61 6.37
C GLY A 10 -2.35 -3.22 7.79
N CYS A 11 -3.27 -2.64 8.60
CA CYS A 11 -2.97 -2.22 9.96
C CYS A 11 -2.86 -3.42 10.93
N PRO A 12 -1.70 -3.65 11.58
CA PRO A 12 -1.50 -4.77 12.51
C PRO A 12 -1.83 -4.41 13.97
N SER A 13 -2.51 -3.30 14.22
CA SER A 13 -2.83 -2.85 15.59
C SER A 13 -3.79 -3.81 16.30
N LYS A 14 -3.49 -4.17 17.56
CA LYS A 14 -4.37 -5.00 18.39
C LYS A 14 -5.78 -4.43 18.55
N LYS A 15 -5.89 -3.09 18.63
CA LYS A 15 -7.20 -2.41 18.72
C LYS A 15 -8.01 -2.63 17.44
N VAL A 16 -7.36 -2.61 16.28
CA VAL A 16 -7.98 -2.82 14.97
C VAL A 16 -8.34 -4.29 14.76
N GLN A 17 -7.44 -5.21 15.12
CA GLN A 17 -7.67 -6.66 15.06
C GLN A 17 -8.85 -7.11 15.93
N LYS A 18 -8.99 -6.54 17.15
CA LYS A 18 -10.06 -6.89 18.09
C LYS A 18 -11.46 -6.65 17.52
N ASN A 19 -11.58 -5.75 16.55
CA ASN A 19 -12.81 -5.43 15.84
C ASN A 19 -12.86 -6.05 14.43
N SER A 20 -11.99 -7.02 14.14
CA SER A 20 -11.90 -7.69 12.83
C SER A 20 -11.62 -6.73 11.66
N PHE A 21 -10.73 -5.74 11.84
CA PHE A 21 -10.30 -4.78 10.80
C PHE A 21 -8.81 -4.88 10.50
N GLY A 22 -8.35 -4.16 9.47
CA GLY A 22 -6.94 -4.04 9.10
C GLY A 22 -6.35 -5.35 8.59
N ALA A 23 -5.12 -5.67 9.02
CA ALA A 23 -4.38 -6.83 8.49
C ALA A 23 -5.01 -8.19 8.84
N SER A 24 -5.88 -8.28 9.85
CA SER A 24 -6.62 -9.50 10.16
C SER A 24 -7.60 -9.89 9.05
N LEU A 25 -8.13 -8.91 8.30
CA LEU A 25 -9.00 -9.15 7.14
C LEU A 25 -8.31 -9.87 5.99
N MET A 26 -6.99 -9.88 5.94
CA MET A 26 -6.29 -10.71 4.95
C MET A 26 -6.60 -12.21 5.10
N LYS A 27 -7.06 -12.66 6.28
CA LYS A 27 -7.50 -14.04 6.54
C LYS A 27 -8.89 -14.36 5.97
N GLU A 28 -9.64 -13.33 5.58
CA GLU A 28 -11.04 -13.42 5.16
C GLU A 28 -11.22 -12.80 3.75
N PRO A 29 -10.56 -13.36 2.71
CA PRO A 29 -10.54 -12.74 1.38
C PRO A 29 -11.94 -12.62 0.74
N ASP A 30 -12.87 -13.52 1.06
CA ASP A 30 -14.25 -13.46 0.56
C ASP A 30 -15.01 -12.29 1.19
N LEU A 31 -14.91 -12.10 2.50
CA LEU A 31 -15.50 -10.97 3.20
C LEU A 31 -14.95 -9.63 2.68
N VAL A 32 -13.64 -9.56 2.38
CA VAL A 32 -13.03 -8.36 1.81
C VAL A 32 -13.61 -8.07 0.42
N ALA A 33 -13.79 -9.09 -0.40
CA ALA A 33 -14.39 -8.94 -1.73
C ALA A 33 -15.86 -8.45 -1.64
N GLU A 34 -16.64 -8.98 -0.72
CA GLU A 34 -18.02 -8.50 -0.43
C GLU A 34 -18.00 -7.03 -0.01
N CYS A 35 -17.15 -6.65 0.94
CA CYS A 35 -17.02 -5.25 1.37
C CYS A 35 -16.69 -4.30 0.22
N ILE A 36 -15.74 -4.68 -0.65
CA ILE A 36 -15.36 -3.87 -1.82
C ILE A 36 -16.54 -3.75 -2.79
N SER A 37 -17.27 -4.83 -3.05
CA SER A 37 -18.45 -4.82 -3.91
C SER A 37 -19.51 -3.86 -3.37
N GLU A 38 -19.83 -3.92 -2.08
CA GLU A 38 -20.80 -3.04 -1.44
C GLU A 38 -20.35 -1.57 -1.42
N MET A 39 -19.06 -1.32 -1.17
CA MET A 39 -18.52 0.05 -1.27
C MET A 39 -18.67 0.60 -2.69
N LYS A 40 -18.39 -0.20 -3.72
CA LYS A 40 -18.55 0.20 -5.12
C LYS A 40 -20.02 0.46 -5.51
N ASN A 41 -20.94 -0.33 -4.98
CA ASN A 41 -22.36 -0.12 -5.20
C ASN A 41 -22.88 1.15 -4.53
N SER A 42 -22.22 1.57 -3.43
CA SER A 42 -22.64 2.71 -2.61
C SER A 42 -22.02 4.04 -3.02
N CYS A 43 -21.01 4.07 -3.90
CA CYS A 43 -20.35 5.30 -4.34
C CYS A 43 -19.86 5.25 -5.78
N THR A 44 -19.71 6.42 -6.39
CA THR A 44 -19.21 6.58 -7.77
C THR A 44 -17.71 6.82 -7.86
N ILE A 45 -17.05 7.12 -6.72
CA ILE A 45 -15.60 7.32 -6.66
C ILE A 45 -14.86 5.98 -6.62
N PRO A 46 -13.57 5.94 -7.02
CA PRO A 46 -12.76 4.74 -6.93
C PRO A 46 -12.72 4.14 -5.53
N VAL A 47 -12.87 2.81 -5.44
CA VAL A 47 -12.62 2.02 -4.24
C VAL A 47 -11.25 1.37 -4.40
N THR A 48 -10.32 1.72 -3.53
CA THR A 48 -8.93 1.26 -3.52
C THR A 48 -8.64 0.44 -2.27
N ALA A 49 -7.56 -0.32 -2.26
CA ALA A 49 -7.18 -1.13 -1.10
C ALA A 49 -5.73 -0.89 -0.68
N LYS A 50 -5.46 -0.84 0.62
CA LYS A 50 -4.10 -0.84 1.14
C LYS A 50 -3.86 -2.04 2.03
N THR A 51 -2.96 -2.94 1.60
CA THR A 51 -2.68 -4.20 2.27
C THR A 51 -1.18 -4.42 2.51
N ARG A 52 -0.83 -5.58 3.05
CA ARG A 52 0.52 -6.09 3.19
C ARG A 52 0.74 -7.29 2.26
N ILE A 53 1.97 -7.80 2.21
CA ILE A 53 2.31 -8.96 1.37
C ILE A 53 2.02 -10.30 2.05
N GLY A 54 1.53 -10.30 3.29
CA GLY A 54 1.21 -11.48 4.07
C GLY A 54 0.95 -11.16 5.54
N PHE A 55 0.73 -12.19 6.34
CA PHE A 55 0.51 -12.09 7.77
C PHE A 55 1.04 -13.32 8.51
N ASP A 56 1.54 -13.13 9.71
CA ASP A 56 2.10 -14.18 10.58
C ASP A 56 3.07 -15.10 9.80
N GLU A 57 2.74 -16.38 9.62
CA GLU A 57 3.55 -17.34 8.85
C GLU A 57 3.20 -17.36 7.36
N VAL A 58 2.11 -16.69 6.95
CA VAL A 58 1.67 -16.64 5.54
C VAL A 58 2.38 -15.50 4.83
N GLU A 59 3.39 -15.82 4.03
CA GLU A 59 4.11 -14.91 3.12
C GLU A 59 4.44 -15.67 1.82
N GLU A 60 3.39 -16.14 1.15
CA GLU A 60 3.49 -16.94 -0.07
C GLU A 60 2.89 -16.19 -1.24
N PHE A 61 3.56 -16.26 -2.39
CA PHE A 61 3.10 -15.60 -3.61
C PHE A 61 1.69 -16.07 -3.99
N ASP A 62 1.43 -17.37 -3.95
CA ASP A 62 0.14 -17.94 -4.38
C ASP A 62 -1.01 -17.42 -3.52
N TYR A 63 -0.81 -17.31 -2.19
CA TYR A 63 -1.82 -16.74 -1.31
C TYR A 63 -2.07 -15.26 -1.62
N LEU A 64 -1.00 -14.46 -1.74
CA LEU A 64 -1.13 -13.03 -2.04
C LEU A 64 -1.78 -12.82 -3.41
N ASN A 65 -1.39 -13.58 -4.41
CA ASN A 65 -1.96 -13.49 -5.75
C ASN A 65 -3.45 -13.90 -5.77
N MET A 66 -3.83 -14.95 -5.05
CA MET A 66 -5.24 -15.33 -4.85
C MET A 66 -6.02 -14.20 -4.19
N PHE A 67 -5.49 -13.61 -3.11
CA PHE A 67 -6.10 -12.49 -2.39
C PHE A 67 -6.28 -11.27 -3.30
N VAL A 68 -5.24 -10.88 -4.02
CA VAL A 68 -5.26 -9.77 -5.00
C VAL A 68 -6.30 -10.02 -6.09
N ASN A 69 -6.37 -11.23 -6.64
CA ASN A 69 -7.37 -11.57 -7.67
C ASN A 69 -8.82 -11.50 -7.13
N LYS A 70 -9.07 -11.92 -5.90
CA LYS A 70 -10.41 -11.80 -5.28
C LYS A 70 -10.86 -10.34 -5.17
N ILE A 71 -10.00 -9.45 -4.65
CA ILE A 71 -10.36 -8.03 -4.51
C ILE A 71 -10.43 -7.31 -5.87
N LYS A 72 -9.61 -7.71 -6.83
CA LYS A 72 -9.71 -7.27 -8.23
C LYS A 72 -11.06 -7.62 -8.84
N ASN A 73 -11.48 -8.86 -8.70
CA ASN A 73 -12.76 -9.34 -9.25
C ASN A 73 -13.97 -8.65 -8.59
N ALA A 74 -13.84 -8.22 -7.33
CA ALA A 74 -14.81 -7.37 -6.64
C ALA A 74 -14.81 -5.92 -7.15
N GLY A 75 -13.89 -5.56 -8.05
CA GLY A 75 -13.82 -4.27 -8.75
C GLY A 75 -12.83 -3.27 -8.19
N CYS A 76 -11.94 -3.65 -7.28
CA CYS A 76 -10.80 -2.83 -6.87
C CYS A 76 -9.76 -2.82 -8.01
N LYS A 77 -9.43 -1.63 -8.50
CA LYS A 77 -8.46 -1.47 -9.61
C LYS A 77 -7.09 -0.98 -9.15
N THR A 78 -7.02 -0.38 -7.97
CA THR A 78 -5.79 0.19 -7.42
C THR A 78 -5.49 -0.43 -6.07
N ILE A 79 -4.31 -1.00 -5.92
CA ILE A 79 -3.88 -1.68 -4.69
C ILE A 79 -2.53 -1.15 -4.24
N ILE A 80 -2.45 -0.70 -3.00
CA ILE A 80 -1.20 -0.28 -2.37
C ILE A 80 -0.66 -1.45 -1.55
N LEU A 81 0.50 -1.99 -1.95
CA LEU A 81 1.15 -3.11 -1.29
C LEU A 81 2.31 -2.63 -0.40
N HIS A 82 2.14 -2.74 0.92
CA HIS A 82 3.27 -2.58 1.84
C HIS A 82 4.14 -3.83 1.77
N ALA A 83 5.37 -3.70 1.30
CA ALA A 83 6.31 -4.79 1.03
C ALA A 83 6.85 -5.48 2.32
N ARG A 84 6.00 -5.63 3.34
CA ARG A 84 6.26 -6.38 4.59
C ARG A 84 5.03 -7.15 4.97
N LYS A 85 5.20 -8.37 5.49
CA LYS A 85 4.09 -9.07 6.16
C LYS A 85 3.69 -8.39 7.47
N ALA A 86 2.49 -8.64 7.95
CA ALA A 86 2.02 -8.24 9.27
C ALA A 86 2.26 -9.36 10.28
N ILE A 87 2.93 -9.08 11.39
CA ILE A 87 2.93 -9.99 12.54
C ILE A 87 1.82 -9.55 13.48
N LEU A 88 0.76 -10.32 13.51
CA LEU A 88 -0.47 -9.99 14.24
C LEU A 88 -0.36 -10.22 15.73
N LYS A 89 0.49 -11.17 16.16
CA LYS A 89 0.74 -11.49 17.56
C LYS A 89 2.20 -11.20 17.92
N GLY A 90 2.40 -10.56 19.08
CA GLY A 90 3.75 -10.36 19.65
C GLY A 90 4.44 -9.06 19.25
N LEU A 91 4.05 -8.38 18.17
CA LEU A 91 4.64 -7.10 17.77
C LEU A 91 3.67 -5.92 17.90
N THR A 92 4.20 -4.77 18.28
CA THR A 92 3.49 -3.49 18.20
C THR A 92 3.39 -3.01 16.74
N PRO A 93 2.48 -2.07 16.41
CA PRO A 93 2.44 -1.47 15.08
C PRO A 93 3.77 -0.85 14.66
N LYS A 94 4.49 -0.20 15.57
CA LYS A 94 5.82 0.40 15.31
C LYS A 94 6.86 -0.67 14.97
N GLN A 95 6.88 -1.78 15.70
CA GLN A 95 7.77 -2.92 15.42
C GLN A 95 7.44 -3.58 14.07
N ASN A 96 6.17 -3.68 13.70
CA ASN A 96 5.72 -4.18 12.41
C ASN A 96 6.19 -3.32 11.20
N LEU A 97 6.68 -2.10 11.43
CA LEU A 97 7.26 -1.26 10.38
C LEU A 97 8.75 -1.53 10.16
N ASN A 98 9.41 -2.26 11.06
CA ASN A 98 10.87 -2.40 11.04
C ASN A 98 11.35 -3.87 11.11
N ILE A 99 10.71 -4.72 11.93
CA ILE A 99 11.17 -6.09 12.21
C ILE A 99 10.92 -7.03 11.03
N PRO A 100 9.70 -7.15 10.44
CA PRO A 100 9.54 -7.97 9.25
C PRO A 100 10.39 -7.40 8.11
N LYS A 101 11.09 -8.26 7.39
CA LYS A 101 11.93 -7.84 6.26
C LYS A 101 11.09 -7.25 5.13
N LEU A 102 11.67 -6.32 4.38
CA LEU A 102 11.10 -5.83 3.13
C LEU A 102 11.30 -6.89 2.04
N ASN A 103 10.23 -7.20 1.32
CA ASN A 103 10.24 -8.09 0.18
C ASN A 103 9.61 -7.36 -1.03
N TYR A 104 10.40 -6.53 -1.68
CA TYR A 104 9.96 -5.78 -2.86
C TYR A 104 9.71 -6.70 -4.06
N GLN A 105 10.48 -7.81 -4.15
CA GLN A 105 10.35 -8.77 -5.25
C GLN A 105 8.94 -9.35 -5.32
N MET A 106 8.35 -9.68 -4.18
CA MET A 106 6.96 -10.15 -4.10
C MET A 106 5.97 -9.16 -4.74
N VAL A 107 6.16 -7.86 -4.49
CA VAL A 107 5.30 -6.81 -5.06
C VAL A 107 5.45 -6.73 -6.59
N TYR A 108 6.69 -6.84 -7.09
CA TYR A 108 6.96 -6.83 -8.53
C TYR A 108 6.35 -8.04 -9.24
N GLU A 109 6.41 -9.21 -8.61
CA GLU A 109 5.80 -10.44 -9.13
C GLU A 109 4.27 -10.34 -9.18
N ILE A 110 3.65 -9.74 -8.16
CA ILE A 110 2.20 -9.45 -8.17
C ILE A 110 1.84 -8.49 -9.32
N LYS A 111 2.60 -7.42 -9.52
CA LYS A 111 2.36 -6.51 -10.65
C LYS A 111 2.52 -7.23 -11.99
N LYS A 112 3.57 -8.03 -12.15
CA LYS A 112 3.80 -8.80 -13.37
C LYS A 112 2.66 -9.79 -13.67
N SER A 113 2.09 -10.40 -12.63
CA SER A 113 0.99 -11.37 -12.77
C SER A 113 -0.39 -10.70 -12.93
N ASN A 114 -0.49 -9.41 -12.63
CA ASN A 114 -1.73 -8.63 -12.74
C ASN A 114 -1.44 -7.29 -13.44
N PRO A 115 -1.06 -7.30 -14.73
CA PRO A 115 -0.63 -6.10 -15.45
C PRO A 115 -1.72 -5.05 -15.59
N GLU A 116 -2.99 -5.44 -15.54
CA GLU A 116 -4.16 -4.56 -15.62
C GLU A 116 -4.47 -3.82 -14.32
N LEU A 117 -3.92 -4.26 -13.17
CA LEU A 117 -4.06 -3.57 -11.89
C LEU A 117 -3.06 -2.44 -11.76
N GLU A 118 -3.49 -1.35 -11.18
CA GLU A 118 -2.61 -0.31 -10.68
C GLU A 118 -2.04 -0.75 -9.31
N ILE A 119 -0.76 -1.09 -9.28
CA ILE A 119 -0.06 -1.52 -8.08
C ILE A 119 0.92 -0.44 -7.63
N LEU A 120 0.66 0.11 -6.43
CA LEU A 120 1.55 1.05 -5.78
C LEU A 120 2.36 0.34 -4.69
N ILE A 121 3.68 0.48 -4.76
CA ILE A 121 4.57 -0.09 -3.74
C ILE A 121 4.76 0.85 -2.56
N ASN A 122 4.80 0.28 -1.36
CA ASN A 122 5.03 1.02 -0.11
C ASN A 122 6.01 0.27 0.81
N GLY A 123 6.77 0.99 1.59
CA GLY A 123 7.61 0.45 2.67
C GLY A 123 9.08 0.80 2.55
N GLY A 124 9.63 1.54 3.51
CA GLY A 124 11.06 1.84 3.65
C GLY A 124 11.65 2.78 2.58
N ILE A 125 10.83 3.40 1.75
CA ILE A 125 11.27 4.26 0.65
C ILE A 125 11.55 5.66 1.18
N THR A 126 12.77 6.16 0.95
CA THR A 126 13.28 7.40 1.55
C THR A 126 14.10 8.28 0.60
N THR A 127 14.42 7.79 -0.62
CA THR A 127 15.26 8.51 -1.59
C THR A 127 14.64 8.53 -2.99
N ILE A 128 15.01 9.52 -3.78
CA ILE A 128 14.62 9.64 -5.19
C ILE A 128 15.06 8.43 -6.01
N GLU A 129 16.26 7.92 -5.73
CA GLU A 129 16.79 6.74 -6.43
C GLU A 129 15.90 5.50 -6.19
N GLN A 130 15.48 5.27 -4.94
CA GLN A 130 14.55 4.18 -4.61
C GLN A 130 13.21 4.36 -5.33
N ILE A 131 12.65 5.58 -5.35
CA ILE A 131 11.40 5.87 -6.08
C ILE A 131 11.58 5.52 -7.57
N THR A 132 12.62 6.06 -8.20
CA THR A 132 12.90 5.82 -9.63
C THR A 132 13.08 4.32 -9.93
N ASN A 133 13.72 3.59 -9.02
CA ASN A 133 13.91 2.15 -9.20
C ASN A 133 12.58 1.39 -9.09
N HIS A 134 11.74 1.69 -8.12
CA HIS A 134 10.44 1.04 -7.96
C HIS A 134 9.47 1.32 -9.12
N LEU A 135 9.51 2.53 -9.68
CA LEU A 135 8.69 2.91 -10.85
C LEU A 135 9.03 2.15 -12.14
N LYS A 136 10.13 1.39 -12.17
CA LYS A 136 10.41 0.46 -13.29
C LYS A 136 9.55 -0.82 -13.24
N TYR A 137 8.98 -1.13 -12.09
CA TYR A 137 8.28 -2.40 -11.82
C TYR A 137 6.84 -2.23 -11.34
N CYS A 138 6.49 -1.05 -10.83
CA CYS A 138 5.16 -0.73 -10.29
C CYS A 138 4.65 0.58 -10.90
N ASP A 139 3.33 0.80 -10.83
CA ASP A 139 2.68 1.99 -11.40
C ASP A 139 2.85 3.23 -10.53
N GLY A 140 3.15 3.04 -9.23
CA GLY A 140 3.34 4.14 -8.31
C GLY A 140 4.08 3.74 -7.04
N VAL A 141 4.39 4.78 -6.24
CA VAL A 141 5.11 4.64 -4.97
C VAL A 141 4.37 5.41 -3.89
N MET A 142 4.03 4.74 -2.79
CA MET A 142 3.49 5.42 -1.60
C MET A 142 4.60 5.62 -0.57
N ILE A 143 4.84 6.88 -0.20
CA ILE A 143 5.84 7.27 0.80
C ILE A 143 5.12 7.69 2.08
N GLY A 144 5.57 7.22 3.22
CA GLY A 144 4.99 7.57 4.52
C GLY A 144 5.96 8.37 5.38
N ARG A 145 6.72 7.67 6.21
CA ARG A 145 7.56 8.28 7.27
C ARG A 145 8.57 9.31 6.77
N ALA A 146 9.16 9.12 5.59
CA ALA A 146 10.12 10.07 5.04
C ALA A 146 9.49 11.45 4.81
N ILE A 147 8.25 11.49 4.28
CA ILE A 147 7.51 12.74 4.09
C ILE A 147 7.08 13.35 5.43
N TYR A 148 6.65 12.52 6.39
CA TYR A 148 6.30 13.01 7.73
C TYR A 148 7.50 13.65 8.45
N GLN A 149 8.70 13.08 8.28
CA GLN A 149 9.93 13.59 8.90
C GLN A 149 10.52 14.78 8.13
N ASN A 150 10.38 14.82 6.82
CA ASN A 150 10.85 15.86 5.94
C ASN A 150 9.81 16.16 4.86
N PRO A 151 8.78 16.99 5.13
CA PRO A 151 7.74 17.33 4.15
C PRO A 151 8.31 17.96 2.86
N TYR A 152 9.42 18.69 2.96
CA TYR A 152 10.07 19.31 1.81
C TYR A 152 10.63 18.30 0.80
N PHE A 153 10.75 17.03 1.16
CA PHE A 153 11.09 15.94 0.23
C PHE A 153 10.10 15.83 -0.95
N LEU A 154 8.85 16.29 -0.76
CA LEU A 154 7.87 16.39 -1.87
C LEU A 154 8.36 17.30 -2.99
N SER A 155 9.01 18.43 -2.67
CA SER A 155 9.59 19.33 -3.68
C SER A 155 10.72 18.66 -4.48
N GLU A 156 11.51 17.81 -3.84
CA GLU A 156 12.53 17.01 -4.54
C GLU A 156 11.87 15.98 -5.47
N ILE A 157 10.76 15.39 -5.06
CA ILE A 157 9.99 14.45 -5.88
C ILE A 157 9.40 15.18 -7.09
N GLU A 158 8.76 16.35 -6.89
CA GLU A 158 8.26 17.19 -7.97
C GLU A 158 9.34 17.48 -9.01
N LYS A 159 10.50 17.92 -8.57
CA LYS A 159 11.63 18.23 -9.45
C LYS A 159 12.18 17.00 -10.18
N ASN A 160 12.42 15.91 -9.48
CA ASN A 160 13.18 14.78 -10.01
C ASN A 160 12.30 13.75 -10.73
N ILE A 161 11.07 13.55 -10.28
CA ILE A 161 10.14 12.54 -10.84
C ILE A 161 9.19 13.20 -11.83
N PHE A 162 8.49 14.26 -11.42
CA PHE A 162 7.48 14.93 -12.27
C PHE A 162 8.06 16.00 -13.19
N LYS A 163 9.37 16.32 -13.05
CA LYS A 163 10.07 17.36 -13.84
C LYS A 163 9.44 18.74 -13.71
N ASN A 164 8.77 18.98 -12.61
CA ASN A 164 8.26 20.30 -12.26
C ASN A 164 9.40 21.09 -11.60
N PHE A 165 9.82 22.20 -12.23
CA PHE A 165 10.89 23.07 -11.74
C PHE A 165 10.37 24.35 -11.10
N ASP A 166 9.06 24.59 -11.16
CA ASP A 166 8.40 25.73 -10.53
C ASP A 166 8.00 25.36 -9.08
N ILE A 167 9.01 25.16 -8.24
CA ILE A 167 8.85 24.80 -6.84
C ILE A 167 9.33 25.93 -5.94
N LEU A 168 8.54 26.21 -4.91
CA LEU A 168 8.90 27.21 -3.89
C LEU A 168 10.15 26.75 -3.11
N SER A 169 11.02 27.71 -2.77
CA SER A 169 12.14 27.43 -1.88
C SER A 169 11.64 27.07 -0.47
N ARG A 170 12.48 26.40 0.31
CA ARG A 170 12.15 26.06 1.70
C ARG A 170 11.78 27.29 2.53
N GLU A 171 12.43 28.42 2.30
CA GLU A 171 12.20 29.69 2.98
C GLU A 171 10.81 30.29 2.68
N HIS A 172 10.24 29.98 1.53
CA HIS A 172 8.90 30.41 1.14
C HIS A 172 7.78 29.53 1.71
N VAL A 173 8.11 28.33 2.19
CA VAL A 173 7.13 27.35 2.69
C VAL A 173 7.00 27.39 4.21
N VAL A 174 7.91 28.05 4.91
CA VAL A 174 7.95 28.13 6.39
C VAL A 174 7.24 29.40 6.91
#